data_0727b1ad23bde0c37abe69b406011804
#
_entry.id   0727b1ad23bde0c37abe69b406011804
#
_cell.length_a   1.000
_cell.length_b   1.000
_cell.length_c   1.000
_cell.angle_alpha   90.00
_cell.angle_beta   90.00
_cell.angle_gamma   90.00
#
_symmetry.space_group_name_H-M   'P 1'
#
loop_
_entity.id
_entity.type
_entity.pdbx_description
1 polymer ?
#
loop_
_entity_poly.entity_id
_entity_poly.type
_entity_poly.pdbx_seq_one_letter_code
_entity_poly.pdbx_strand_id
1 'polypeptide(L)'
;MCGIAGFCNFHGSVKMQEENLEKMKQRMLHRGPDAGGSYISEDGKVALGHRRLSIVDLSEAGLQPMKSHSGRYVMVYNGEIYNYKKLSQKLLNEKKVDRFRGTSDSEVILEAFEAYGVEETIAQCKGMFAIALYDAKEQKLYLLRDRIGEKPLYYGFMGDTFVFASDVACIAALDGFQNPIHKDVLGIYFIHGYIPAPYSIYENIYKLEPGCMLEIKTPFNKYDISAYWSIKEVAQHGQEHLFKGTYEEAVDELERLLKASIQDQMMADVPVGAFLSAGIDSSTVVALMQSLYPDKVKTFTIGMEDEKYNEAVYAKEIAAHLGTEHTELYITEEDARGVIPKIPFIFGEPFADSSQIPTYLVSRMAREHVTVSLSGDGGDELFCGYNSYASVDRIWGKMKSVPYGIRKLASELVLHSPLSNKEIYRVKGTLLGARGASDLYRLSMEREPLIKDITLSKKEIPYKYTEYDPGFLKETNHNIMLMDMLMYHPDDILVKVDRTAMAVSLETRVPMLDKDVVEFAWTLPVEFERQNGVGKRILRDVLYRYVPKEMMERPKKGFSIPIQKWLKEKELREWAENLIDRKTLCQQGILNPDVVWKMWTDFIEKDEWRIQIWYVLIFQEWMSYVL
;
A
#
# COMPACT_ATOMS: atom_id res chain seq x y z
N MET A 1 8.24 0.59 -13.41
CA MET A 1 6.90 0.09 -13.05
C MET A 1 5.92 0.28 -14.18
N CYS A 2 4.86 -0.55 -14.24
CA CYS A 2 4.00 -0.67 -15.41
C CYS A 2 2.52 -0.58 -15.01
N GLY A 3 1.64 -0.78 -15.98
CA GLY A 3 0.23 -1.02 -15.76
C GLY A 3 -0.20 -2.26 -16.55
N ILE A 4 -0.94 -3.16 -15.92
CA ILE A 4 -1.51 -4.35 -16.56
C ILE A 4 -3.03 -4.29 -16.51
N ALA A 5 -3.66 -4.82 -17.56
CA ALA A 5 -5.11 -4.94 -17.64
C ALA A 5 -5.49 -6.07 -18.58
N GLY A 6 -6.70 -6.58 -18.44
CA GLY A 6 -7.21 -7.58 -19.36
C GLY A 6 -8.58 -8.11 -18.98
N PHE A 7 -9.09 -8.98 -19.82
CA PHE A 7 -10.37 -9.62 -19.61
C PHE A 7 -10.44 -10.99 -20.29
N CYS A 8 -11.36 -11.83 -19.79
CA CYS A 8 -11.72 -13.11 -20.41
C CYS A 8 -13.20 -13.15 -20.71
N ASN A 9 -13.59 -13.84 -21.79
CA ASN A 9 -14.98 -13.97 -22.25
C ASN A 9 -15.70 -12.64 -22.49
N PHE A 10 -15.01 -11.64 -22.98
CA PHE A 10 -15.68 -10.40 -23.36
C PHE A 10 -16.57 -10.62 -24.60
N HIS A 11 -17.86 -10.33 -24.47
CA HIS A 11 -18.81 -10.50 -25.56
C HIS A 11 -18.69 -9.38 -26.59
N GLY A 12 -18.27 -9.71 -27.80
CA GLY A 12 -18.10 -8.75 -28.88
C GLY A 12 -17.14 -9.22 -29.97
N SER A 13 -17.03 -8.43 -31.03
CA SER A 13 -16.04 -8.68 -32.07
C SER A 13 -14.62 -8.43 -31.56
N VAL A 14 -13.61 -8.98 -32.24
CA VAL A 14 -12.20 -8.70 -31.94
C VAL A 14 -11.91 -7.20 -31.92
N LYS A 15 -12.51 -6.44 -32.84
CA LYS A 15 -12.39 -4.98 -32.88
C LYS A 15 -12.92 -4.32 -31.60
N MET A 16 -14.05 -4.76 -31.08
CA MET A 16 -14.57 -4.24 -29.80
C MET A 16 -13.67 -4.60 -28.63
N GLN A 17 -13.07 -5.78 -28.64
CA GLN A 17 -12.08 -6.17 -27.62
C GLN A 17 -10.84 -5.29 -27.69
N GLU A 18 -10.31 -5.00 -28.89
CA GLU A 18 -9.18 -4.07 -29.07
C GLU A 18 -9.51 -2.66 -28.57
N GLU A 19 -10.69 -2.12 -28.91
CA GLU A 19 -11.16 -0.79 -28.48
C GLU A 19 -11.29 -0.71 -26.95
N ASN A 20 -11.85 -1.73 -26.31
CA ASN A 20 -11.99 -1.78 -24.84
C ASN A 20 -10.66 -1.96 -24.14
N LEU A 21 -9.78 -2.80 -24.66
CA LEU A 21 -8.43 -2.97 -24.13
C LEU A 21 -7.63 -1.67 -24.22
N GLU A 22 -7.81 -0.91 -25.32
CA GLU A 22 -7.19 0.40 -25.47
C GLU A 22 -7.70 1.41 -24.44
N LYS A 23 -9.01 1.45 -24.15
CA LYS A 23 -9.56 2.29 -23.07
C LYS A 23 -8.92 1.99 -21.72
N MET A 24 -8.80 0.70 -21.37
CA MET A 24 -8.11 0.29 -20.13
C MET A 24 -6.65 0.78 -20.11
N LYS A 25 -5.91 0.62 -21.20
CA LYS A 25 -4.51 1.07 -21.33
C LYS A 25 -4.37 2.59 -21.21
N GLN A 26 -5.27 3.35 -21.84
CA GLN A 26 -5.26 4.82 -21.78
C GLN A 26 -5.47 5.32 -20.34
N ARG A 27 -6.30 4.65 -19.55
CA ARG A 27 -6.54 4.99 -18.14
C ARG A 27 -5.28 4.87 -17.28
N MET A 28 -4.33 4.00 -17.63
CA MET A 28 -3.06 3.82 -16.90
C MET A 28 -1.83 4.34 -17.68
N LEU A 29 -2.01 5.28 -18.62
CA LEU A 29 -0.91 5.87 -19.38
C LEU A 29 0.15 6.50 -18.46
N HIS A 30 -0.29 7.14 -17.37
CA HIS A 30 0.59 7.75 -16.37
C HIS A 30 1.48 6.73 -15.64
N ARG A 31 1.06 5.46 -15.53
CA ARG A 31 1.89 4.39 -14.94
C ARG A 31 3.01 3.95 -15.88
N GLY A 32 2.73 3.90 -17.17
CA GLY A 32 3.70 3.43 -18.18
C GLY A 32 3.63 4.25 -19.45
N PRO A 33 4.29 5.43 -19.48
CA PRO A 33 4.22 6.33 -20.62
C PRO A 33 5.06 5.89 -21.82
N ASP A 34 6.10 5.04 -21.63
CA ASP A 34 7.15 4.83 -22.63
C ASP A 34 6.70 3.91 -23.77
N ALA A 35 5.92 2.87 -23.46
CA ALA A 35 5.42 1.92 -24.46
C ALA A 35 4.11 1.26 -24.03
N GLY A 36 3.44 0.59 -24.95
CA GLY A 36 2.25 -0.19 -24.67
C GLY A 36 2.07 -1.32 -25.68
N GLY A 37 1.46 -2.41 -25.21
CA GLY A 37 1.17 -3.57 -26.05
C GLY A 37 -0.19 -4.18 -25.75
N SER A 38 -0.65 -5.01 -26.67
CA SER A 38 -1.92 -5.73 -26.60
C SER A 38 -1.74 -7.15 -27.15
N TYR A 39 -2.45 -8.08 -26.55
CA TYR A 39 -2.56 -9.46 -27.04
C TYR A 39 -4.01 -9.90 -26.94
N ILE A 40 -4.50 -10.55 -27.96
CA ILE A 40 -5.79 -11.27 -27.96
C ILE A 40 -5.49 -12.69 -28.39
N SER A 41 -6.01 -13.68 -27.64
CA SER A 41 -5.86 -15.10 -27.97
C SER A 41 -6.53 -15.42 -29.30
N GLU A 42 -6.05 -16.47 -30.00
CA GLU A 42 -6.58 -16.86 -31.32
C GLU A 42 -8.07 -17.16 -31.31
N ASP A 43 -8.59 -17.69 -30.20
CA ASP A 43 -10.01 -17.97 -29.99
C ASP A 43 -10.79 -16.74 -29.50
N GLY A 44 -10.15 -15.58 -29.32
CA GLY A 44 -10.75 -14.34 -28.86
C GLY A 44 -11.22 -14.34 -27.41
N LYS A 45 -10.84 -15.35 -26.60
CA LYS A 45 -11.36 -15.48 -25.23
C LYS A 45 -10.55 -14.73 -24.18
N VAL A 46 -9.28 -14.45 -24.42
CA VAL A 46 -8.38 -13.77 -23.48
C VAL A 46 -7.76 -12.55 -24.14
N ALA A 47 -7.84 -11.41 -23.48
CA ALA A 47 -7.20 -10.17 -23.89
C ALA A 47 -6.29 -9.65 -22.78
N LEU A 48 -5.05 -9.30 -23.11
CA LEU A 48 -4.03 -8.77 -22.21
C LEU A 48 -3.51 -7.44 -22.72
N GLY A 49 -3.46 -6.43 -21.87
CA GLY A 49 -2.96 -5.09 -22.17
C GLY A 49 -1.86 -4.68 -21.20
N HIS A 50 -0.88 -3.95 -21.70
CA HIS A 50 0.27 -3.48 -20.94
C HIS A 50 0.60 -2.03 -21.25
N ARG A 51 1.02 -1.28 -20.23
CA ARG A 51 1.68 0.03 -20.34
C ARG A 51 3.02 -0.05 -19.62
N ARG A 52 4.10 0.36 -20.29
CA ARG A 52 5.48 0.20 -19.83
C ARG A 52 6.08 1.52 -19.35
N LEU A 53 6.69 1.49 -18.17
CA LEU A 53 7.74 2.41 -17.75
C LEU A 53 9.06 1.60 -17.81
N SER A 54 9.97 1.99 -18.67
CA SER A 54 11.20 1.25 -18.94
C SER A 54 12.25 1.54 -17.88
N ILE A 55 12.61 0.53 -17.07
CA ILE A 55 13.58 0.63 -15.98
C ILE A 55 14.78 -0.29 -16.21
N VAL A 56 14.51 -1.56 -16.51
CA VAL A 56 15.50 -2.58 -16.86
C VAL A 56 15.24 -3.01 -18.30
N ASP A 57 16.31 -3.11 -19.10
CA ASP A 57 16.26 -3.38 -20.53
C ASP A 57 15.42 -2.35 -21.31
N LEU A 58 16.01 -1.24 -21.70
CA LEU A 58 15.32 -0.17 -22.44
C LEU A 58 15.01 -0.52 -23.90
N SER A 59 15.39 -1.72 -24.37
CA SER A 59 15.17 -2.19 -25.74
C SER A 59 13.75 -2.74 -25.97
N GLU A 60 13.45 -3.06 -27.24
CA GLU A 60 12.20 -3.72 -27.61
C GLU A 60 12.07 -5.15 -27.07
N ALA A 61 13.16 -5.81 -26.64
CA ALA A 61 13.14 -7.13 -26.05
C ALA A 61 12.36 -7.17 -24.71
N GLY A 62 12.25 -6.02 -24.03
CA GLY A 62 11.44 -5.88 -22.80
C GLY A 62 9.98 -5.52 -23.05
N LEU A 63 9.47 -5.49 -24.29
CA LEU A 63 8.07 -5.18 -24.59
C LEU A 63 7.12 -6.29 -24.11
N GLN A 64 5.94 -5.87 -23.67
CA GLN A 64 4.88 -6.77 -23.21
C GLN A 64 3.54 -6.40 -23.87
N PRO A 65 2.60 -7.35 -24.05
CA PRO A 65 2.61 -8.76 -23.61
C PRO A 65 3.74 -9.59 -24.22
N MET A 66 4.47 -10.33 -23.34
CA MET A 66 5.64 -11.12 -23.74
C MET A 66 5.27 -12.59 -23.89
N LYS A 67 5.75 -13.25 -24.97
CA LYS A 67 5.57 -14.69 -25.18
C LYS A 67 6.84 -15.44 -24.78
N SER A 68 6.66 -16.58 -24.09
CA SER A 68 7.76 -17.52 -23.82
C SER A 68 8.37 -18.04 -25.13
N HIS A 69 9.57 -18.62 -25.07
CA HIS A 69 10.25 -19.13 -26.27
C HIS A 69 9.44 -20.19 -27.01
N SER A 70 8.71 -21.04 -26.28
CA SER A 70 7.80 -22.03 -26.87
C SER A 70 6.49 -21.44 -27.40
N GLY A 71 6.13 -20.22 -26.97
CA GLY A 71 4.84 -19.59 -27.24
C GLY A 71 3.69 -20.10 -26.36
N ARG A 72 3.95 -21.01 -25.40
CA ARG A 72 2.94 -21.53 -24.49
C ARG A 72 2.38 -20.46 -23.56
N TYR A 73 3.26 -19.67 -22.96
CA TYR A 73 2.88 -18.62 -22.02
C TYR A 73 2.89 -17.24 -22.66
N VAL A 74 1.90 -16.42 -22.29
CA VAL A 74 1.86 -14.99 -22.60
C VAL A 74 1.67 -14.23 -21.29
N MET A 75 2.56 -13.27 -21.00
CA MET A 75 2.61 -12.57 -19.74
C MET A 75 2.48 -11.06 -19.90
N VAL A 76 1.73 -10.43 -19.01
CA VAL A 76 1.83 -9.01 -18.68
C VAL A 76 2.19 -8.87 -17.21
N TYR A 77 3.14 -7.98 -16.93
CA TYR A 77 3.82 -7.89 -15.66
C TYR A 77 4.08 -6.43 -15.26
N ASN A 78 3.70 -6.08 -14.04
CA ASN A 78 3.99 -4.81 -13.39
C ASN A 78 4.82 -5.09 -12.15
N GLY A 79 6.13 -4.84 -12.18
CA GLY A 79 6.99 -5.09 -11.03
C GLY A 79 8.46 -5.18 -11.39
N GLU A 80 9.26 -5.71 -10.44
CA GLU A 80 10.69 -6.01 -10.55
C GLU A 80 11.01 -7.28 -9.75
N ILE A 81 11.69 -8.24 -10.39
CA ILE A 81 12.23 -9.44 -9.74
C ILE A 81 13.72 -9.23 -9.47
N TYR A 82 14.04 -8.82 -8.26
CA TYR A 82 15.39 -8.39 -7.87
C TYR A 82 16.45 -9.49 -7.99
N ASN A 83 16.08 -10.75 -7.77
CA ASN A 83 17.00 -11.89 -7.87
C ASN A 83 17.04 -12.55 -9.27
N TYR A 84 16.54 -11.87 -10.33
CA TYR A 84 16.44 -12.44 -11.68
C TYR A 84 17.79 -12.90 -12.26
N LYS A 85 18.91 -12.25 -11.91
CA LYS A 85 20.24 -12.67 -12.38
C LYS A 85 20.63 -14.06 -11.89
N LYS A 86 20.28 -14.39 -10.62
CA LYS A 86 20.51 -15.72 -10.07
C LYS A 86 19.62 -16.77 -10.74
N LEU A 87 18.36 -16.41 -11.00
CA LEU A 87 17.41 -17.27 -11.69
C LEU A 87 17.81 -17.49 -13.16
N SER A 88 18.24 -16.45 -13.86
CA SER A 88 18.78 -16.54 -15.23
C SER A 88 19.96 -17.50 -15.29
N GLN A 89 20.93 -17.37 -14.37
CA GLN A 89 22.10 -18.25 -14.34
C GLN A 89 21.71 -19.71 -14.06
N LYS A 90 20.74 -19.96 -13.21
CA LYS A 90 20.18 -21.29 -12.95
C LYS A 90 19.59 -21.90 -14.22
N LEU A 91 18.75 -21.15 -14.93
CA LEU A 91 18.13 -21.59 -16.20
C LEU A 91 19.16 -21.97 -17.27
N LEU A 92 20.20 -21.15 -17.44
CA LEU A 92 21.29 -21.41 -18.39
C LEU A 92 22.12 -22.64 -17.97
N ASN A 93 22.49 -22.76 -16.71
CA ASN A 93 23.29 -23.88 -16.19
C ASN A 93 22.53 -25.22 -16.32
N GLU A 94 21.25 -25.22 -16.09
CA GLU A 94 20.37 -26.40 -16.23
C GLU A 94 19.95 -26.66 -17.69
N LYS A 95 20.38 -25.83 -18.64
CA LYS A 95 20.04 -25.93 -20.07
C LYS A 95 18.53 -25.90 -20.34
N LYS A 96 17.79 -25.15 -19.52
CA LYS A 96 16.36 -24.91 -19.71
C LYS A 96 16.11 -23.82 -20.76
N VAL A 97 17.08 -22.90 -20.89
CA VAL A 97 17.13 -21.83 -21.88
C VAL A 97 18.53 -21.83 -22.49
N ASP A 98 18.64 -21.75 -23.81
CA ASP A 98 19.92 -21.66 -24.48
C ASP A 98 20.51 -20.24 -24.38
N ARG A 99 19.65 -19.23 -24.55
CA ARG A 99 19.99 -17.79 -24.47
C ARG A 99 18.74 -16.97 -24.25
N PHE A 100 18.87 -15.82 -23.63
CA PHE A 100 17.82 -14.81 -23.53
C PHE A 100 17.89 -13.84 -24.74
N ARG A 101 16.74 -13.26 -25.10
CA ARG A 101 16.61 -12.25 -26.16
C ARG A 101 17.08 -10.88 -25.70
N GLY A 102 16.83 -10.57 -24.40
CA GLY A 102 17.15 -9.32 -23.74
C GLY A 102 17.84 -9.51 -22.40
N THR A 103 17.82 -8.47 -21.59
CA THR A 103 18.39 -8.44 -20.24
C THR A 103 17.33 -8.23 -19.17
N SER A 104 16.04 -8.23 -19.54
CA SER A 104 14.94 -7.96 -18.62
C SER A 104 14.66 -9.14 -17.66
N ASP A 105 14.26 -8.82 -16.46
CA ASP A 105 13.74 -9.76 -15.48
C ASP A 105 12.45 -10.44 -15.98
N SER A 106 11.65 -9.72 -16.78
CA SER A 106 10.39 -10.21 -17.36
C SER A 106 10.60 -11.47 -18.21
N GLU A 107 11.62 -11.50 -19.07
CA GLU A 107 11.92 -12.69 -19.87
C GLU A 107 12.39 -13.84 -18.97
N VAL A 108 13.22 -13.53 -17.98
CA VAL A 108 13.77 -14.55 -17.08
C VAL A 108 12.66 -15.24 -16.29
N ILE A 109 11.71 -14.48 -15.72
CA ILE A 109 10.60 -15.08 -14.96
C ILE A 109 9.65 -15.85 -15.87
N LEU A 110 9.42 -15.36 -17.09
CA LEU A 110 8.55 -16.04 -18.06
C LEU A 110 9.11 -17.40 -18.47
N GLU A 111 10.41 -17.49 -18.75
CA GLU A 111 11.07 -18.75 -19.06
C GLU A 111 11.20 -19.66 -17.82
N ALA A 112 11.27 -19.10 -16.62
CA ALA A 112 11.22 -19.89 -15.40
C ALA A 112 9.84 -20.55 -15.19
N PHE A 113 8.74 -19.85 -15.50
CA PHE A 113 7.40 -20.45 -15.51
C PHE A 113 7.29 -21.64 -16.48
N GLU A 114 7.93 -21.52 -17.64
CA GLU A 114 7.99 -22.61 -18.61
C GLU A 114 8.79 -23.81 -18.08
N ALA A 115 9.93 -23.52 -17.42
CA ALA A 115 10.90 -24.55 -17.00
C ALA A 115 10.49 -25.28 -15.71
N TYR A 116 9.90 -24.58 -14.74
CA TYR A 116 9.65 -25.10 -13.38
C TYR A 116 8.17 -25.10 -12.99
N GLY A 117 7.30 -24.45 -13.79
CA GLY A 117 5.91 -24.21 -13.41
C GLY A 117 5.71 -22.97 -12.56
N VAL A 118 4.41 -22.63 -12.35
CA VAL A 118 4.04 -21.33 -11.74
C VAL A 118 4.40 -21.28 -10.25
N GLU A 119 4.00 -22.31 -9.50
CA GLU A 119 4.19 -22.33 -8.04
C GLU A 119 5.65 -22.36 -7.63
N GLU A 120 6.47 -23.21 -8.27
CA GLU A 120 7.89 -23.32 -7.95
C GLU A 120 8.66 -22.05 -8.32
N THR A 121 8.31 -21.43 -9.44
CA THR A 121 8.94 -20.17 -9.87
C THR A 121 8.63 -19.05 -8.91
N ILE A 122 7.36 -18.83 -8.56
CA ILE A 122 6.97 -17.70 -7.70
C ILE A 122 7.52 -17.82 -6.29
N ALA A 123 7.67 -19.05 -5.77
CA ALA A 123 8.29 -19.31 -4.48
C ALA A 123 9.76 -18.87 -4.44
N GLN A 124 10.50 -18.96 -5.57
CA GLN A 124 11.91 -18.58 -5.69
C GLN A 124 12.10 -17.08 -5.97
N CYS A 125 11.10 -16.38 -6.49
CA CYS A 125 11.20 -14.96 -6.84
C CYS A 125 11.31 -14.08 -5.59
N LYS A 126 12.21 -13.10 -5.62
CA LYS A 126 12.26 -11.97 -4.69
C LYS A 126 11.95 -10.70 -5.48
N GLY A 127 10.98 -9.93 -5.03
CA GLY A 127 10.60 -8.70 -5.72
C GLY A 127 9.17 -8.29 -5.44
N MET A 128 8.79 -7.20 -6.07
CA MET A 128 7.48 -6.59 -6.04
C MET A 128 6.79 -6.82 -7.39
N PHE A 129 5.56 -7.31 -7.40
CA PHE A 129 4.91 -7.64 -8.67
C PHE A 129 3.40 -7.80 -8.61
N ALA A 130 2.77 -7.49 -9.75
CA ALA A 130 1.48 -7.99 -10.17
C ALA A 130 1.63 -8.61 -11.56
N ILE A 131 1.28 -9.88 -11.71
CA ILE A 131 1.46 -10.65 -12.95
C ILE A 131 0.11 -11.18 -13.42
N ALA A 132 -0.15 -11.09 -14.72
CA ALA A 132 -1.16 -11.90 -15.38
C ALA A 132 -0.45 -12.80 -16.44
N LEU A 133 -0.54 -14.12 -16.23
CA LEU A 133 0.12 -15.14 -17.02
C LEU A 133 -0.92 -16.05 -17.66
N TYR A 134 -1.03 -16.02 -18.99
CA TYR A 134 -1.92 -16.89 -19.74
C TYR A 134 -1.17 -18.11 -20.27
N ASP A 135 -1.61 -19.31 -19.89
CA ASP A 135 -1.18 -20.58 -20.46
C ASP A 135 -2.10 -20.94 -21.64
N ALA A 136 -1.62 -20.71 -22.86
CA ALA A 136 -2.39 -20.96 -24.08
C ALA A 136 -2.68 -22.46 -24.30
N LYS A 137 -1.82 -23.36 -23.79
CA LYS A 137 -1.98 -24.81 -23.91
C LYS A 137 -3.10 -25.32 -23.00
N GLU A 138 -3.10 -24.89 -21.74
CA GLU A 138 -4.08 -25.32 -20.74
C GLU A 138 -5.34 -24.44 -20.72
N GLN A 139 -5.35 -23.34 -21.50
CA GLN A 139 -6.38 -22.30 -21.50
C GLN A 139 -6.71 -21.80 -20.08
N LYS A 140 -5.67 -21.44 -19.34
CA LYS A 140 -5.71 -20.93 -17.97
C LYS A 140 -5.09 -19.55 -17.89
N LEU A 141 -5.67 -18.68 -17.08
CA LEU A 141 -5.09 -17.41 -16.67
C LEU A 141 -4.74 -17.49 -15.19
N TYR A 142 -3.51 -17.10 -14.85
CA TYR A 142 -3.04 -16.90 -13.48
C TYR A 142 -2.90 -15.41 -13.22
N LEU A 143 -3.41 -14.95 -12.07
CA LEU A 143 -3.11 -13.64 -11.53
C LEU A 143 -2.29 -13.84 -10.26
N LEU A 144 -1.13 -13.17 -10.15
CA LEU A 144 -0.25 -13.31 -8.99
C LEU A 144 0.06 -11.92 -8.43
N ARG A 145 0.00 -11.78 -7.10
CA ARG A 145 0.37 -10.56 -6.39
C ARG A 145 1.55 -10.84 -5.45
N ASP A 146 2.48 -9.92 -5.35
CA ASP A 146 3.67 -10.07 -4.50
C ASP A 146 3.32 -10.29 -3.02
N ARG A 147 4.32 -10.73 -2.25
CA ARG A 147 4.18 -11.19 -0.86
C ARG A 147 3.55 -10.18 0.08
N ILE A 148 3.92 -8.91 -0.05
CA ILE A 148 3.47 -7.84 0.85
C ILE A 148 2.37 -6.97 0.22
N GLY A 149 2.13 -7.13 -1.11
CA GLY A 149 1.12 -6.36 -1.83
C GLY A 149 1.61 -4.99 -2.29
N GLU A 150 2.91 -4.86 -2.59
CA GLU A 150 3.49 -3.62 -3.09
C GLU A 150 2.87 -3.18 -4.43
N LYS A 151 2.48 -4.15 -5.27
CA LYS A 151 1.84 -3.82 -6.55
C LYS A 151 0.35 -4.11 -6.51
N PRO A 152 -0.50 -3.16 -6.97
CA PRO A 152 -1.94 -3.32 -6.95
C PRO A 152 -2.42 -4.28 -8.04
N LEU A 153 -3.43 -5.10 -7.71
CA LEU A 153 -4.10 -5.98 -8.66
C LEU A 153 -5.57 -6.16 -8.28
N TYR A 154 -6.45 -5.64 -9.13
CA TYR A 154 -7.90 -5.78 -9.03
C TYR A 154 -8.38 -6.87 -9.98
N TYR A 155 -9.43 -7.58 -9.60
CA TYR A 155 -10.07 -8.62 -10.41
C TYR A 155 -11.54 -8.78 -10.06
N GLY A 156 -12.29 -9.42 -10.93
CA GLY A 156 -13.69 -9.75 -10.66
C GLY A 156 -14.51 -10.02 -11.90
N PHE A 157 -15.82 -9.82 -11.79
CA PHE A 157 -16.73 -10.03 -12.88
C PHE A 157 -17.55 -8.78 -13.20
N MET A 158 -17.63 -8.46 -14.49
CA MET A 158 -18.59 -7.56 -15.11
C MET A 158 -19.58 -8.41 -15.92
N GLY A 159 -20.75 -8.70 -15.32
CA GLY A 159 -21.61 -9.75 -15.86
C GLY A 159 -20.90 -11.10 -15.92
N ASP A 160 -20.80 -11.69 -17.12
CA ASP A 160 -20.09 -12.96 -17.36
C ASP A 160 -18.62 -12.77 -17.78
N THR A 161 -18.19 -11.52 -17.96
CA THR A 161 -16.80 -11.20 -18.33
C THR A 161 -15.91 -11.14 -17.08
N PHE A 162 -14.89 -11.99 -17.02
CA PHE A 162 -13.85 -11.87 -16.02
C PHE A 162 -12.90 -10.72 -16.40
N VAL A 163 -12.59 -9.84 -15.47
CA VAL A 163 -11.77 -8.64 -15.69
C VAL A 163 -10.68 -8.52 -14.64
N PHE A 164 -9.55 -7.91 -15.01
CA PHE A 164 -8.49 -7.57 -14.07
C PHE A 164 -7.71 -6.34 -14.52
N ALA A 165 -7.15 -5.61 -13.56
CA ALA A 165 -6.27 -4.47 -13.84
C ALA A 165 -5.43 -4.05 -12.64
N SER A 166 -4.36 -3.28 -12.89
CA SER A 166 -3.61 -2.56 -11.85
C SER A 166 -4.43 -1.46 -11.17
N ASP A 167 -5.50 -0.98 -11.81
CA ASP A 167 -6.36 0.10 -11.31
C ASP A 167 -7.83 -0.23 -11.55
N VAL A 168 -8.68 -0.07 -10.53
CA VAL A 168 -10.12 -0.34 -10.64
C VAL A 168 -10.80 0.58 -11.66
N ALA A 169 -10.30 1.81 -11.85
CA ALA A 169 -10.82 2.73 -12.86
C ALA A 169 -10.58 2.24 -14.30
N CYS A 170 -9.59 1.37 -14.53
CA CYS A 170 -9.41 0.70 -15.83
C CYS A 170 -10.54 -0.27 -16.12
N ILE A 171 -11.01 -0.98 -15.09
CA ILE A 171 -12.16 -1.89 -15.20
C ILE A 171 -13.44 -1.08 -15.44
N ALA A 172 -13.62 0.02 -14.70
CA ALA A 172 -14.78 0.91 -14.86
C ALA A 172 -14.84 1.62 -16.23
N ALA A 173 -13.72 1.68 -16.97
CA ALA A 173 -13.67 2.26 -18.32
C ALA A 173 -14.17 1.33 -19.44
N LEU A 174 -14.46 0.06 -19.13
CA LEU A 174 -14.99 -0.90 -20.10
C LEU A 174 -16.43 -0.56 -20.50
N ASP A 175 -16.72 -0.73 -21.79
CA ASP A 175 -18.09 -0.59 -22.30
C ASP A 175 -19.01 -1.60 -21.61
N GLY A 176 -20.14 -1.11 -21.13
CA GLY A 176 -21.10 -1.94 -20.42
C GLY A 176 -20.78 -2.18 -18.94
N PHE A 177 -19.79 -1.51 -18.37
CA PHE A 177 -19.56 -1.55 -16.94
C PHE A 177 -20.75 -0.97 -16.17
N GLN A 178 -21.38 -1.79 -15.33
CA GLN A 178 -22.59 -1.44 -14.57
C GLN A 178 -22.53 -1.96 -13.13
N ASN A 179 -21.35 -2.40 -12.66
CA ASN A 179 -21.22 -2.86 -11.29
C ASN A 179 -21.54 -1.71 -10.33
N PRO A 180 -22.47 -1.90 -9.39
CA PRO A 180 -22.88 -0.83 -8.50
C PRO A 180 -21.79 -0.50 -7.47
N ILE A 181 -21.88 0.69 -6.88
CA ILE A 181 -21.06 1.07 -5.72
C ILE A 181 -21.38 0.13 -4.56
N HIS A 182 -20.37 -0.47 -3.97
CA HIS A 182 -20.48 -1.38 -2.83
C HIS A 182 -20.71 -0.57 -1.54
N LYS A 183 -21.98 -0.21 -1.27
CA LYS A 183 -22.35 0.68 -0.15
C LYS A 183 -21.93 0.15 1.23
N ASP A 184 -21.84 -1.17 1.40
CA ASP A 184 -21.52 -1.79 2.70
C ASP A 184 -20.05 -1.62 3.08
N VAL A 185 -19.11 -1.48 2.11
CA VAL A 185 -17.69 -1.24 2.40
C VAL A 185 -17.42 0.17 2.94
N LEU A 186 -18.35 1.11 2.71
CA LEU A 186 -18.18 2.49 3.13
C LEU A 186 -18.12 2.64 4.66
N GLY A 187 -18.73 1.71 5.40
CA GLY A 187 -18.56 1.66 6.85
C GLY A 187 -17.09 1.50 7.25
N ILE A 188 -16.36 0.62 6.56
CA ILE A 188 -14.91 0.41 6.79
C ILE A 188 -14.11 1.62 6.30
N TYR A 189 -14.46 2.16 5.14
CA TYR A 189 -13.82 3.36 4.60
C TYR A 189 -13.88 4.56 5.58
N PHE A 190 -15.04 4.81 6.21
CA PHE A 190 -15.17 5.92 7.17
C PHE A 190 -14.49 5.67 8.52
N ILE A 191 -14.07 4.43 8.79
CA ILE A 191 -13.21 4.12 9.94
C ILE A 191 -11.74 4.41 9.61
N HIS A 192 -11.27 3.94 8.42
CA HIS A 192 -9.85 3.85 8.09
C HIS A 192 -9.38 4.90 7.06
N GLY A 193 -10.27 5.45 6.24
CA GLY A 193 -9.95 6.36 5.13
C GLY A 193 -9.61 5.64 3.82
N TYR A 194 -9.67 4.32 3.79
CA TYR A 194 -9.43 3.48 2.61
C TYR A 194 -10.31 2.22 2.65
N ILE A 195 -10.40 1.52 1.53
CA ILE A 195 -11.11 0.24 1.41
C ILE A 195 -10.08 -0.89 1.44
N PRO A 196 -10.06 -1.76 2.46
CA PRO A 196 -9.07 -2.83 2.54
C PRO A 196 -9.40 -4.00 1.62
N ALA A 197 -8.37 -4.77 1.22
CA ALA A 197 -8.55 -6.07 0.58
C ALA A 197 -9.37 -7.03 1.47
N PRO A 198 -10.20 -7.92 0.87
CA PRO A 198 -10.34 -8.15 -0.57
C PRO A 198 -11.30 -7.17 -1.27
N TYR A 199 -11.91 -6.23 -0.56
CA TYR A 199 -12.96 -5.37 -1.11
C TYR A 199 -12.42 -4.28 -2.04
N SER A 200 -13.28 -3.79 -2.94
CA SER A 200 -13.11 -2.55 -3.68
C SER A 200 -14.39 -1.71 -3.60
N ILE A 201 -14.36 -0.53 -4.20
CA ILE A 201 -15.54 0.37 -4.23
C ILE A 201 -16.71 -0.17 -5.06
N TYR A 202 -16.48 -1.14 -5.95
CA TYR A 202 -17.53 -1.73 -6.77
C TYR A 202 -17.86 -3.16 -6.35
N GLU A 203 -19.17 -3.50 -6.36
CA GLU A 203 -19.61 -4.88 -6.15
C GLU A 203 -19.05 -5.82 -7.22
N ASN A 204 -18.71 -7.06 -6.84
CA ASN A 204 -18.13 -8.09 -7.69
C ASN A 204 -16.73 -7.76 -8.28
N ILE A 205 -16.11 -6.67 -7.82
CA ILE A 205 -14.69 -6.35 -8.09
C ILE A 205 -13.93 -6.40 -6.77
N TYR A 206 -12.81 -7.08 -6.77
CA TYR A 206 -12.00 -7.36 -5.58
C TYR A 206 -10.55 -6.97 -5.79
N LYS A 207 -9.80 -6.84 -4.70
CA LYS A 207 -8.33 -6.76 -4.67
C LYS A 207 -7.78 -8.15 -4.40
N LEU A 208 -6.83 -8.63 -5.21
CA LEU A 208 -6.11 -9.87 -4.88
C LEU A 208 -5.25 -9.61 -3.65
N GLU A 209 -5.37 -10.48 -2.65
CA GLU A 209 -4.63 -10.32 -1.39
C GLU A 209 -3.12 -10.55 -1.60
N PRO A 210 -2.25 -9.92 -0.76
CA PRO A 210 -0.81 -10.15 -0.77
C PRO A 210 -0.45 -11.64 -0.66
N GLY A 211 0.59 -12.06 -1.41
CA GLY A 211 1.06 -13.44 -1.38
C GLY A 211 0.11 -14.47 -1.98
N CYS A 212 -0.91 -14.02 -2.74
CA CYS A 212 -1.91 -14.88 -3.34
C CYS A 212 -1.75 -15.06 -4.85
N MET A 213 -2.20 -16.21 -5.30
CA MET A 213 -2.39 -16.59 -6.71
C MET A 213 -3.85 -16.91 -6.95
N LEU A 214 -4.42 -16.34 -8.03
CA LEU A 214 -5.72 -16.70 -8.55
C LEU A 214 -5.53 -17.51 -9.84
N GLU A 215 -6.21 -18.63 -9.94
CA GLU A 215 -6.32 -19.44 -11.17
C GLU A 215 -7.75 -19.38 -11.71
N ILE A 216 -7.89 -19.05 -12.99
CA ILE A 216 -9.16 -19.16 -13.71
C ILE A 216 -8.96 -19.88 -15.04
N LYS A 217 -9.82 -20.84 -15.34
CA LYS A 217 -9.74 -21.71 -16.51
C LYS A 217 -10.98 -21.59 -17.38
N THR A 218 -10.82 -21.85 -18.67
CA THR A 218 -11.97 -21.93 -19.58
C THR A 218 -13.07 -22.82 -18.99
N PRO A 219 -14.34 -22.42 -18.96
CA PRO A 219 -14.95 -21.27 -19.64
C PRO A 219 -14.84 -19.90 -18.91
N PHE A 220 -13.88 -19.71 -18.02
CA PHE A 220 -13.57 -18.46 -17.29
C PHE A 220 -14.74 -17.87 -16.46
N ASN A 221 -15.52 -18.73 -15.83
CA ASN A 221 -16.70 -18.34 -15.05
C ASN A 221 -16.55 -18.66 -13.55
N LYS A 222 -15.44 -19.29 -13.16
CA LYS A 222 -15.09 -19.60 -11.77
C LYS A 222 -13.57 -19.59 -11.60
N TYR A 223 -13.11 -19.00 -10.52
CA TYR A 223 -11.69 -18.95 -10.14
C TYR A 223 -11.49 -19.63 -8.78
N ASP A 224 -10.25 -20.04 -8.54
CA ASP A 224 -9.75 -20.51 -7.26
C ASP A 224 -8.60 -19.59 -6.82
N ILE A 225 -8.49 -19.32 -5.51
CA ILE A 225 -7.42 -18.50 -4.93
C ILE A 225 -6.67 -19.34 -3.91
N SER A 226 -5.34 -19.30 -4.00
CA SER A 226 -4.45 -19.95 -3.03
C SER A 226 -3.35 -18.96 -2.60
N ALA A 227 -2.94 -19.05 -1.34
CA ALA A 227 -1.78 -18.33 -0.87
C ALA A 227 -0.52 -19.17 -1.16
N TYR A 228 0.48 -18.55 -1.80
CA TYR A 228 1.81 -19.15 -1.97
C TYR A 228 2.79 -18.64 -0.91
N TRP A 229 2.41 -17.60 -0.16
CA TRP A 229 3.15 -17.04 0.97
C TRP A 229 2.18 -16.29 1.90
N SER A 230 2.46 -16.27 3.19
CA SER A 230 1.60 -15.63 4.19
C SER A 230 2.45 -14.96 5.27
N ILE A 231 2.28 -13.64 5.46
CA ILE A 231 2.90 -12.90 6.56
C ILE A 231 2.50 -13.46 7.93
N LYS A 232 1.28 -14.01 8.03
CA LYS A 232 0.78 -14.64 9.26
C LYS A 232 1.58 -15.88 9.61
N GLU A 233 1.87 -16.73 8.62
CA GLU A 233 2.70 -17.93 8.81
C GLU A 233 4.15 -17.56 9.12
N VAL A 234 4.71 -16.54 8.44
CA VAL A 234 6.06 -16.04 8.70
C VAL A 234 6.18 -15.52 10.14
N ALA A 235 5.20 -14.71 10.59
CA ALA A 235 5.18 -14.19 11.94
C ALA A 235 5.08 -15.30 12.99
N GLN A 236 4.19 -16.29 12.78
CA GLN A 236 4.05 -17.43 13.67
C GLN A 236 5.35 -18.24 13.74
N HIS A 237 5.88 -18.64 12.58
CA HIS A 237 7.11 -19.42 12.49
C HIS A 237 8.29 -18.69 13.12
N GLY A 238 8.44 -17.38 12.85
CA GLY A 238 9.51 -16.57 13.41
C GLY A 238 9.44 -16.51 14.94
N GLN A 239 8.25 -16.30 15.50
CA GLN A 239 8.04 -16.24 16.95
C GLN A 239 8.17 -17.61 17.65
N GLU A 240 7.95 -18.71 16.94
CA GLU A 240 8.26 -20.06 17.42
C GLU A 240 9.76 -20.38 17.34
N HIS A 241 10.50 -19.68 16.47
CA HIS A 241 11.92 -19.90 16.19
C HIS A 241 12.73 -18.60 16.33
N LEU A 242 12.69 -18.01 17.54
CA LEU A 242 13.39 -16.76 17.82
C LEU A 242 14.89 -16.82 17.49
N PHE A 243 15.42 -15.68 17.05
CA PHE A 243 16.85 -15.49 16.83
C PHE A 243 17.64 -15.82 18.10
N LYS A 244 18.67 -16.67 17.97
CA LYS A 244 19.41 -17.22 19.11
C LYS A 244 20.73 -16.51 19.40
N GLY A 245 21.12 -15.56 18.54
CA GLY A 245 22.33 -14.76 18.71
C GLY A 245 22.16 -13.64 19.74
N THR A 246 23.24 -12.95 19.99
CA THR A 246 23.25 -11.74 20.81
C THR A 246 22.55 -10.58 20.10
N TYR A 247 22.28 -9.51 20.82
CA TYR A 247 21.69 -8.30 20.24
C TYR A 247 22.60 -7.69 19.16
N GLU A 248 23.91 -7.65 19.41
CA GLU A 248 24.92 -7.15 18.47
C GLU A 248 24.96 -7.98 17.20
N GLU A 249 24.90 -9.31 17.30
CA GLU A 249 24.81 -10.20 16.13
C GLU A 249 23.50 -9.97 15.34
N ALA A 250 22.40 -9.65 16.01
CA ALA A 250 21.16 -9.30 15.33
C ALA A 250 21.26 -7.97 14.57
N VAL A 251 21.94 -6.96 15.14
CA VAL A 251 22.21 -5.68 14.47
C VAL A 251 23.10 -5.88 13.24
N ASP A 252 24.14 -6.71 13.35
CA ASP A 252 25.03 -7.04 12.22
C ASP A 252 24.27 -7.76 11.11
N GLU A 253 23.43 -8.72 11.46
CA GLU A 253 22.64 -9.46 10.48
C GLU A 253 21.60 -8.58 9.80
N LEU A 254 20.89 -7.71 10.54
CA LEU A 254 19.95 -6.75 9.95
C LEU A 254 20.64 -5.81 8.97
N GLU A 255 21.81 -5.26 9.35
CA GLU A 255 22.60 -4.41 8.45
C GLU A 255 23.00 -5.15 7.18
N ARG A 256 23.47 -6.39 7.31
CA ARG A 256 23.86 -7.25 6.17
C ARG A 256 22.67 -7.49 5.23
N LEU A 257 21.49 -7.81 5.77
CA LEU A 257 20.27 -8.06 4.98
C LEU A 257 19.78 -6.80 4.28
N LEU A 258 19.75 -5.66 4.98
CA LEU A 258 19.36 -4.39 4.38
C LEU A 258 20.31 -3.94 3.26
N LYS A 259 21.63 -4.11 3.46
CA LYS A 259 22.61 -3.83 2.40
C LYS A 259 22.41 -4.71 1.17
N ALA A 260 22.13 -5.99 1.36
CA ALA A 260 21.86 -6.91 0.26
C ALA A 260 20.58 -6.52 -0.50
N SER A 261 19.51 -6.20 0.25
CA SER A 261 18.25 -5.73 -0.33
C SER A 261 18.44 -4.42 -1.13
N ILE A 262 19.13 -3.43 -0.55
CA ILE A 262 19.41 -2.16 -1.21
C ILE A 262 20.24 -2.38 -2.49
N GLN A 263 21.26 -3.22 -2.43
CA GLN A 263 22.10 -3.54 -3.59
C GLN A 263 21.29 -4.18 -4.72
N ASP A 264 20.40 -5.11 -4.41
CA ASP A 264 19.49 -5.73 -5.38
C ASP A 264 18.48 -4.71 -5.93
N GLN A 265 17.95 -3.80 -5.10
CA GLN A 265 16.96 -2.79 -5.50
C GLN A 265 17.56 -1.54 -6.17
N MET A 266 18.86 -1.35 -6.13
CA MET A 266 19.56 -0.31 -6.88
C MET A 266 19.81 -0.69 -8.35
N MET A 267 19.55 -1.93 -8.75
CA MET A 267 19.73 -2.35 -10.16
C MET A 267 18.68 -1.70 -11.05
N ALA A 268 19.14 -0.81 -11.93
CA ALA A 268 18.32 -0.14 -12.92
C ALA A 268 19.22 0.40 -14.05
N ASP A 269 18.67 0.52 -15.27
CA ASP A 269 19.32 1.17 -16.41
C ASP A 269 18.95 2.67 -16.51
N VAL A 270 18.32 3.21 -15.47
CA VAL A 270 17.86 4.60 -15.32
C VAL A 270 18.34 5.17 -13.98
N PRO A 271 18.36 6.52 -13.81
CA PRO A 271 18.76 7.13 -12.55
C PRO A 271 17.91 6.70 -11.37
N VAL A 272 18.58 6.39 -10.24
CA VAL A 272 17.97 5.98 -8.97
C VAL A 272 18.29 7.01 -7.87
N GLY A 273 17.33 7.27 -6.98
CA GLY A 273 17.48 8.11 -5.81
C GLY A 273 16.73 7.56 -4.60
N ALA A 274 16.54 8.36 -3.56
CA ALA A 274 15.79 7.98 -2.37
C ALA A 274 15.04 9.14 -1.74
N PHE A 275 13.90 8.86 -1.12
CA PHE A 275 13.23 9.81 -0.24
C PHE A 275 13.93 9.90 1.12
N LEU A 276 14.10 11.12 1.64
CA LEU A 276 14.74 11.39 2.92
C LEU A 276 13.87 12.31 3.78
N SER A 277 13.21 11.76 4.80
CA SER A 277 12.30 12.50 5.68
C SER A 277 12.89 12.85 7.05
N ALA A 278 14.20 12.68 7.23
CA ALA A 278 14.85 12.76 8.54
C ALA A 278 14.32 11.77 9.61
N GLY A 279 13.44 10.85 9.24
CA GLY A 279 13.02 9.71 10.07
C GLY A 279 14.08 8.61 10.11
N ILE A 280 14.00 7.72 11.11
CA ILE A 280 14.96 6.59 11.26
C ILE A 280 15.00 5.74 9.98
N ASP A 281 13.84 5.39 9.42
CA ASP A 281 13.72 4.44 8.31
C ASP A 281 14.37 4.98 7.03
N SER A 282 13.93 6.16 6.58
CA SER A 282 14.47 6.80 5.39
C SER A 282 15.95 7.13 5.53
N SER A 283 16.37 7.58 6.72
CA SER A 283 17.80 7.85 7.00
C SER A 283 18.63 6.57 6.98
N THR A 284 18.10 5.43 7.46
CA THR A 284 18.79 4.13 7.39
C THR A 284 18.96 3.70 5.93
N VAL A 285 17.91 3.76 5.12
CA VAL A 285 18.00 3.41 3.70
C VAL A 285 19.02 4.29 2.99
N VAL A 286 18.97 5.61 3.16
CA VAL A 286 19.91 6.55 2.51
C VAL A 286 21.35 6.35 2.99
N ALA A 287 21.56 6.14 4.29
CA ALA A 287 22.90 5.90 4.86
C ALA A 287 23.52 4.62 4.29
N LEU A 288 22.75 3.54 4.22
CA LEU A 288 23.21 2.28 3.66
C LEU A 288 23.44 2.40 2.14
N MET A 289 22.55 3.08 1.39
CA MET A 289 22.78 3.37 -0.03
C MET A 289 24.10 4.09 -0.24
N GLN A 290 24.35 5.19 0.47
CA GLN A 290 25.57 5.98 0.29
C GLN A 290 26.82 5.20 0.71
N SER A 291 26.71 4.27 1.67
CA SER A 291 27.82 3.42 2.07
C SER A 291 28.21 2.36 1.02
N LEU A 292 27.29 2.01 0.14
CA LEU A 292 27.48 0.98 -0.90
C LEU A 292 28.00 1.56 -2.22
N TYR A 293 27.81 2.86 -2.47
CA TYR A 293 28.12 3.48 -3.75
C TYR A 293 29.06 4.67 -3.57
N PRO A 294 30.08 4.81 -4.42
CA PRO A 294 31.05 5.92 -4.36
C PRO A 294 30.47 7.25 -4.84
N ASP A 295 29.47 7.19 -5.73
CA ASP A 295 28.81 8.38 -6.26
C ASP A 295 27.77 8.90 -5.25
N LYS A 296 27.52 10.22 -5.32
CA LYS A 296 26.52 10.85 -4.45
C LYS A 296 25.13 10.35 -4.77
N VAL A 297 24.46 9.76 -3.79
CA VAL A 297 23.06 9.34 -3.87
C VAL A 297 22.19 10.59 -3.97
N LYS A 298 21.27 10.63 -4.94
CA LYS A 298 20.27 11.69 -5.06
C LYS A 298 19.19 11.48 -3.99
N THR A 299 18.96 12.49 -3.17
CA THR A 299 17.95 12.42 -2.09
C THR A 299 16.95 13.54 -2.20
N PHE A 300 15.70 13.26 -1.83
CA PHE A 300 14.57 14.16 -2.01
C PHE A 300 13.80 14.33 -0.71
N THR A 301 13.50 15.57 -0.35
CA THR A 301 12.64 15.87 0.79
C THR A 301 11.65 16.98 0.46
N ILE A 302 10.54 16.98 1.20
CA ILE A 302 9.56 18.03 1.15
C ILE A 302 9.54 18.78 2.48
N GLY A 303 9.55 20.11 2.43
CA GLY A 303 9.39 21.01 3.55
C GLY A 303 8.05 21.73 3.48
N MET A 304 7.67 22.33 4.57
CA MET A 304 6.52 23.23 4.67
C MET A 304 6.99 24.62 5.10
N GLU A 305 6.31 25.66 4.64
CA GLU A 305 6.57 27.02 5.10
C GLU A 305 6.28 27.20 6.60
N ASP A 306 5.32 26.45 7.14
CA ASP A 306 5.04 26.42 8.57
C ASP A 306 6.11 25.61 9.32
N GLU A 307 6.95 26.29 10.09
CA GLU A 307 8.04 25.70 10.89
C GLU A 307 7.58 24.54 11.79
N LYS A 308 6.31 24.55 12.21
CA LYS A 308 5.75 23.48 13.05
C LYS A 308 5.72 22.14 12.34
N TYR A 309 5.57 22.14 11.02
CA TYR A 309 5.46 20.93 10.18
C TYR A 309 6.70 20.70 9.31
N ASN A 310 7.73 21.58 9.41
CA ASN A 310 8.92 21.51 8.56
C ASN A 310 9.99 20.56 9.12
N GLU A 311 10.15 19.40 8.48
CA GLU A 311 11.24 18.44 8.75
C GLU A 311 12.41 18.55 7.77
N ALA A 312 12.28 19.34 6.69
CA ALA A 312 13.30 19.44 5.64
C ALA A 312 14.63 19.97 6.16
N VAL A 313 14.63 20.91 7.11
CA VAL A 313 15.86 21.41 7.74
C VAL A 313 16.72 20.28 8.30
N TYR A 314 16.10 19.33 8.92
CA TYR A 314 16.79 18.17 9.51
C TYR A 314 17.22 17.13 8.45
N ALA A 315 16.40 16.92 7.43
CA ALA A 315 16.77 16.06 6.31
C ALA A 315 18.02 16.61 5.60
N LYS A 316 18.12 17.93 5.44
CA LYS A 316 19.28 18.63 4.90
C LYS A 316 20.55 18.39 5.72
N GLU A 317 20.47 18.46 7.06
CA GLU A 317 21.60 18.21 7.94
C GLU A 317 22.11 16.76 7.79
N ILE A 318 21.19 15.77 7.75
CA ILE A 318 21.51 14.37 7.54
C ILE A 318 22.12 14.16 6.15
N ALA A 319 21.53 14.74 5.12
CA ALA A 319 22.03 14.67 3.74
C ALA A 319 23.47 15.23 3.63
N ALA A 320 23.74 16.39 4.27
CA ALA A 320 25.04 16.99 4.30
C ALA A 320 26.08 16.10 5.04
N HIS A 321 25.68 15.47 6.16
CA HIS A 321 26.52 14.54 6.90
C HIS A 321 26.87 13.29 6.07
N LEU A 322 25.88 12.72 5.38
CA LEU A 322 26.07 11.55 4.53
C LEU A 322 26.75 11.86 3.18
N GLY A 323 26.80 13.16 2.80
CA GLY A 323 27.42 13.61 1.56
C GLY A 323 26.57 13.37 0.31
N THR A 324 25.24 13.24 0.44
CA THR A 324 24.33 13.01 -0.69
C THR A 324 24.11 14.28 -1.54
N GLU A 325 23.58 14.12 -2.77
CA GLU A 325 23.07 15.20 -3.59
C GLU A 325 21.59 15.41 -3.23
N HIS A 326 21.34 16.45 -2.40
CA HIS A 326 20.05 16.67 -1.77
C HIS A 326 19.23 17.76 -2.44
N THR A 327 17.96 17.44 -2.76
CA THR A 327 16.96 18.38 -3.32
C THR A 327 15.80 18.55 -2.36
N GLU A 328 15.48 19.81 -2.06
CA GLU A 328 14.38 20.19 -1.16
C GLU A 328 13.27 20.90 -1.95
N LEU A 329 12.01 20.57 -1.69
CA LEU A 329 10.84 21.31 -2.16
C LEU A 329 10.05 21.82 -0.96
N TYR A 330 9.83 23.12 -0.89
CA TYR A 330 8.94 23.73 0.09
C TYR A 330 7.56 23.90 -0.54
N ILE A 331 6.56 23.20 0.00
CA ILE A 331 5.19 23.25 -0.51
C ILE A 331 4.40 24.36 0.15
N THR A 332 3.64 25.05 -0.68
CA THR A 332 2.66 26.05 -0.28
C THR A 332 1.28 25.38 -0.10
N GLU A 333 0.36 26.13 0.50
CA GLU A 333 -1.04 25.70 0.56
C GLU A 333 -1.67 25.58 -0.82
N GLU A 334 -1.29 26.46 -1.77
CA GLU A 334 -1.77 26.41 -3.15
C GLU A 334 -1.32 25.14 -3.87
N ASP A 335 -0.06 24.72 -3.68
CA ASP A 335 0.44 23.44 -4.19
C ASP A 335 -0.39 22.27 -3.70
N ALA A 336 -0.70 22.25 -2.40
CA ALA A 336 -1.50 21.19 -1.79
C ALA A 336 -2.95 21.19 -2.30
N ARG A 337 -3.59 22.35 -2.39
CA ARG A 337 -4.93 22.50 -2.97
C ARG A 337 -4.98 22.02 -4.42
N GLY A 338 -3.95 22.32 -5.21
CA GLY A 338 -3.85 21.86 -6.59
C GLY A 338 -3.76 20.35 -6.80
N VAL A 339 -3.52 19.57 -5.72
CA VAL A 339 -3.53 18.09 -5.78
C VAL A 339 -4.93 17.51 -5.54
N ILE A 340 -5.77 18.15 -4.72
CA ILE A 340 -7.08 17.61 -4.31
C ILE A 340 -7.95 17.14 -5.50
N PRO A 341 -8.15 17.92 -6.57
CA PRO A 341 -8.94 17.49 -7.73
C PRO A 341 -8.34 16.33 -8.53
N LYS A 342 -7.07 15.99 -8.29
CA LYS A 342 -6.37 14.88 -8.95
C LYS A 342 -6.52 13.56 -8.20
N ILE A 343 -6.90 13.61 -6.92
CA ILE A 343 -7.00 12.42 -6.05
C ILE A 343 -7.89 11.32 -6.65
N PRO A 344 -9.10 11.60 -7.14
CA PRO A 344 -9.95 10.58 -7.76
C PRO A 344 -9.29 9.88 -8.95
N PHE A 345 -8.58 10.64 -9.78
CA PHE A 345 -7.83 10.08 -10.89
C PHE A 345 -6.65 9.21 -10.43
N ILE A 346 -5.91 9.64 -9.41
CA ILE A 346 -4.71 8.98 -8.91
C ILE A 346 -5.04 7.61 -8.30
N PHE A 347 -6.11 7.54 -7.51
CA PHE A 347 -6.43 6.33 -6.75
C PHE A 347 -7.49 5.43 -7.39
N GLY A 348 -8.34 5.96 -8.26
CA GLY A 348 -9.42 5.21 -8.94
C GLY A 348 -10.60 4.83 -8.03
N GLU A 349 -10.41 4.80 -6.73
CA GLU A 349 -11.42 4.59 -5.69
C GLU A 349 -11.20 5.57 -4.52
N PRO A 350 -12.17 5.73 -3.59
CA PRO A 350 -11.99 6.62 -2.44
C PRO A 350 -10.79 6.24 -1.59
N PHE A 351 -9.86 7.20 -1.41
CA PHE A 351 -8.67 7.06 -0.58
C PHE A 351 -8.35 8.40 0.09
N ALA A 352 -8.33 8.44 1.42
CA ALA A 352 -8.36 9.68 2.19
C ALA A 352 -7.21 9.85 3.22
N ASP A 353 -6.13 9.07 3.13
CA ASP A 353 -4.92 9.38 3.90
C ASP A 353 -4.38 10.75 3.46
N SER A 354 -4.33 11.70 4.36
CA SER A 354 -3.94 13.09 4.07
C SER A 354 -2.50 13.24 3.59
N SER A 355 -1.63 12.28 3.94
CA SER A 355 -0.24 12.28 3.49
C SER A 355 -0.07 11.95 2.01
N GLN A 356 -1.15 11.53 1.31
CA GLN A 356 -1.15 11.36 -0.15
C GLN A 356 -0.74 12.64 -0.90
N ILE A 357 -1.11 13.80 -0.39
CA ILE A 357 -0.81 15.10 -1.01
C ILE A 357 0.70 15.38 -0.99
N PRO A 358 1.38 15.43 0.16
CA PRO A 358 2.83 15.63 0.18
C PRO A 358 3.59 14.48 -0.50
N THR A 359 3.09 13.22 -0.45
CA THR A 359 3.72 12.09 -1.15
C THR A 359 3.67 12.26 -2.66
N TYR A 360 2.54 12.74 -3.22
CA TYR A 360 2.46 13.09 -4.64
C TYR A 360 3.44 14.21 -5.03
N LEU A 361 3.54 15.26 -4.21
CA LEU A 361 4.40 16.42 -4.50
C LEU A 361 5.89 16.07 -4.45
N VAL A 362 6.33 15.27 -3.46
CA VAL A 362 7.74 14.81 -3.41
C VAL A 362 8.04 13.85 -4.56
N SER A 363 7.08 13.00 -4.94
CA SER A 363 7.24 12.10 -6.08
C SER A 363 7.36 12.87 -7.40
N ARG A 364 6.58 13.95 -7.59
CA ARG A 364 6.66 14.83 -8.75
C ARG A 364 8.03 15.50 -8.86
N MET A 365 8.53 16.05 -7.75
CA MET A 365 9.87 16.65 -7.71
C MET A 365 10.96 15.60 -7.99
N ALA A 366 10.92 14.43 -7.35
CA ALA A 366 11.90 13.38 -7.56
C ALA A 366 11.93 12.92 -9.02
N ARG A 367 10.77 12.84 -9.68
CA ARG A 367 10.67 12.42 -11.09
C ARG A 367 11.41 13.33 -12.06
N GLU A 368 11.62 14.57 -11.72
CA GLU A 368 12.43 15.50 -12.53
C GLU A 368 13.92 15.11 -12.58
N HIS A 369 14.38 14.30 -11.63
CA HIS A 369 15.78 13.94 -11.45
C HIS A 369 16.07 12.45 -11.59
N VAL A 370 15.09 11.59 -11.26
CA VAL A 370 15.23 10.14 -11.24
C VAL A 370 13.96 9.46 -11.76
N THR A 371 14.09 8.19 -12.15
CA THR A 371 12.94 7.36 -12.55
C THR A 371 12.59 6.33 -11.47
N VAL A 372 13.52 6.05 -10.56
CA VAL A 372 13.35 5.13 -9.43
C VAL A 372 13.73 5.87 -8.14
N SER A 373 12.94 5.68 -7.07
CA SER A 373 13.24 6.21 -5.73
C SER A 373 13.07 5.12 -4.68
N LEU A 374 14.07 4.91 -3.82
CA LEU A 374 13.95 4.03 -2.68
C LEU A 374 13.20 4.75 -1.55
N SER A 375 12.40 3.99 -0.80
CA SER A 375 11.62 4.46 0.34
C SER A 375 11.95 3.69 1.60
N GLY A 376 11.74 4.31 2.77
CA GLY A 376 11.93 3.70 4.09
C GLY A 376 10.66 3.07 4.67
N ASP A 377 9.60 2.89 3.90
CA ASP A 377 8.35 2.30 4.40
C ASP A 377 8.57 0.87 4.94
N GLY A 378 7.71 0.42 5.85
CA GLY A 378 7.82 -0.89 6.50
C GLY A 378 8.62 -0.89 7.80
N GLY A 379 9.43 0.13 8.08
CA GLY A 379 10.24 0.18 9.29
C GLY A 379 9.45 0.33 10.59
N ASP A 380 8.33 1.04 10.57
CA ASP A 380 7.43 1.17 11.73
C ASP A 380 6.75 -0.16 12.04
N GLU A 381 6.28 -0.88 11.03
CA GLU A 381 5.52 -2.12 11.14
C GLU A 381 6.39 -3.33 11.47
N LEU A 382 7.63 -3.38 10.95
CA LEU A 382 8.55 -4.51 11.17
C LEU A 382 9.37 -4.39 12.45
N PHE A 383 9.59 -3.16 12.98
CA PHE A 383 10.48 -2.91 14.12
C PHE A 383 9.78 -2.14 15.26
N CYS A 384 8.48 -2.34 15.44
CA CYS A 384 7.69 -1.80 16.55
C CYS A 384 7.80 -0.26 16.71
N GLY A 385 7.66 0.50 15.60
CA GLY A 385 7.96 1.94 15.57
C GLY A 385 6.85 2.87 16.00
N TYR A 386 5.58 2.50 15.83
CA TYR A 386 4.46 3.40 16.12
C TYR A 386 4.25 3.64 17.62
N ASN A 387 3.95 4.90 17.97
CA ASN A 387 3.60 5.29 19.34
C ASN A 387 2.29 4.66 19.83
N SER A 388 1.40 4.31 18.89
CA SER A 388 0.16 3.59 19.18
C SER A 388 0.42 2.24 19.84
N TYR A 389 1.44 1.50 19.38
CA TYR A 389 1.83 0.20 19.95
C TYR A 389 2.17 0.32 21.45
N ALA A 390 3.00 1.32 21.81
CA ALA A 390 3.32 1.59 23.21
C ALA A 390 2.10 1.99 24.03
N SER A 391 1.20 2.74 23.44
CA SER A 391 0.01 3.22 24.13
C SER A 391 -0.94 2.06 24.43
N VAL A 392 -1.15 1.18 23.46
CA VAL A 392 -1.97 -0.03 23.63
C VAL A 392 -1.35 -0.97 24.66
N ASP A 393 -0.05 -1.26 24.54
CA ASP A 393 0.65 -2.13 25.51
C ASP A 393 0.54 -1.61 26.94
N ARG A 394 0.75 -0.30 27.15
CA ARG A 394 0.60 0.35 28.44
C ARG A 394 -0.84 0.29 28.99
N ILE A 395 -1.84 0.54 28.14
CA ILE A 395 -3.25 0.50 28.55
C ILE A 395 -3.66 -0.94 28.84
N TRP A 396 -3.32 -1.87 27.95
CA TRP A 396 -3.62 -3.29 28.11
C TRP A 396 -2.94 -3.90 29.32
N GLY A 397 -1.68 -3.56 29.58
CA GLY A 397 -0.94 -3.99 30.75
C GLY A 397 -1.65 -3.69 32.08
N LYS A 398 -2.39 -2.55 32.16
CA LYS A 398 -3.22 -2.19 33.29
C LYS A 398 -4.58 -2.89 33.30
N MET A 399 -5.14 -3.14 32.11
CA MET A 399 -6.49 -3.69 31.97
C MET A 399 -6.55 -5.21 32.11
N LYS A 400 -5.50 -5.93 31.67
CA LYS A 400 -5.46 -7.40 31.61
C LYS A 400 -5.64 -8.08 32.97
N SER A 401 -5.33 -7.39 34.08
CA SER A 401 -5.52 -7.90 35.45
C SER A 401 -6.98 -7.92 35.90
N VAL A 402 -7.87 -7.18 35.22
CA VAL A 402 -9.31 -7.16 35.51
C VAL A 402 -10.03 -8.14 34.59
N PRO A 403 -10.77 -9.14 35.11
CA PRO A 403 -11.49 -10.10 34.29
C PRO A 403 -12.42 -9.46 33.26
N TYR A 404 -12.47 -10.03 32.05
CA TYR A 404 -13.26 -9.48 30.93
C TYR A 404 -14.72 -9.22 31.28
N GLY A 405 -15.40 -10.15 32.03
CA GLY A 405 -16.80 -9.98 32.42
C GLY A 405 -17.04 -8.71 33.25
N ILE A 406 -16.10 -8.37 34.15
CA ILE A 406 -16.17 -7.14 34.97
C ILE A 406 -15.96 -5.92 34.10
N ARG A 407 -14.97 -5.96 33.20
CA ARG A 407 -14.67 -4.86 32.26
C ARG A 407 -15.83 -4.61 31.28
N LYS A 408 -16.45 -5.69 30.76
CA LYS A 408 -17.61 -5.62 29.88
C LYS A 408 -18.81 -4.97 30.60
N LEU A 409 -19.11 -5.39 31.84
CA LEU A 409 -20.17 -4.78 32.62
C LEU A 409 -19.91 -3.29 32.87
N ALA A 410 -18.69 -2.92 33.24
CA ALA A 410 -18.29 -1.51 33.43
C ALA A 410 -18.41 -0.72 32.09
N SER A 411 -18.03 -1.30 30.97
CA SER A 411 -18.21 -0.73 29.64
C SER A 411 -19.69 -0.42 29.36
N GLU A 412 -20.55 -1.40 29.51
CA GLU A 412 -22.00 -1.26 29.30
C GLU A 412 -22.61 -0.19 30.23
N LEU A 413 -22.23 -0.17 31.50
CA LEU A 413 -22.69 0.85 32.43
C LEU A 413 -22.27 2.27 32.04
N VAL A 414 -21.04 2.46 31.58
CA VAL A 414 -20.55 3.76 31.13
C VAL A 414 -21.25 4.18 29.84
N LEU A 415 -21.37 3.28 28.85
CA LEU A 415 -21.94 3.57 27.53
C LEU A 415 -23.44 3.87 27.59
N HIS A 416 -24.19 3.28 28.51
CA HIS A 416 -25.61 3.52 28.70
C HIS A 416 -25.92 4.60 29.77
N SER A 417 -24.91 5.21 30.38
CA SER A 417 -25.08 6.30 31.33
C SER A 417 -25.04 7.68 30.67
N PRO A 418 -25.57 8.74 31.33
CA PRO A 418 -25.38 10.11 30.84
C PRO A 418 -23.93 10.56 30.69
N LEU A 419 -22.98 9.84 31.28
CA LEU A 419 -21.55 10.11 31.15
C LEU A 419 -21.07 9.90 29.69
N SER A 420 -21.70 9.00 28.94
CA SER A 420 -21.37 8.73 27.54
C SER A 420 -21.60 9.93 26.60
N ASN A 421 -22.35 10.94 27.03
CA ASN A 421 -22.50 12.21 26.32
C ASN A 421 -21.18 12.99 26.23
N LYS A 422 -20.22 12.72 27.13
CA LYS A 422 -18.86 13.27 27.03
C LYS A 422 -17.95 12.26 26.33
N GLU A 423 -17.32 12.68 25.27
CA GLU A 423 -16.44 11.85 24.42
C GLU A 423 -15.45 11.02 25.24
N ILE A 424 -14.75 11.62 26.20
CA ILE A 424 -13.74 10.93 27.00
C ILE A 424 -14.28 9.70 27.76
N TYR A 425 -15.51 9.75 28.28
CA TYR A 425 -16.12 8.61 28.97
C TYR A 425 -16.62 7.57 27.98
N ARG A 426 -17.15 7.99 26.84
CA ARG A 426 -17.57 7.11 25.77
C ARG A 426 -16.39 6.31 25.22
N VAL A 427 -15.27 6.98 24.87
CA VAL A 427 -14.04 6.32 24.43
C VAL A 427 -13.54 5.33 25.49
N LYS A 428 -13.46 5.75 26.76
CA LYS A 428 -13.05 4.84 27.85
C LYS A 428 -14.00 3.66 28.00
N GLY A 429 -15.32 3.90 27.91
CA GLY A 429 -16.33 2.84 27.92
C GLY A 429 -16.12 1.83 26.81
N THR A 430 -15.92 2.28 25.56
CA THR A 430 -15.65 1.42 24.41
C THR A 430 -14.38 0.59 24.63
N LEU A 431 -13.28 1.21 25.03
CA LEU A 431 -12.01 0.54 25.25
C LEU A 431 -12.04 -0.50 26.39
N LEU A 432 -12.85 -0.29 27.44
CA LEU A 432 -13.06 -1.27 28.52
C LEU A 432 -13.68 -2.58 28.02
N GLY A 433 -14.45 -2.52 26.94
CA GLY A 433 -15.06 -3.68 26.28
C GLY A 433 -14.09 -4.57 25.49
N ALA A 434 -12.82 -4.18 25.33
CA ALA A 434 -11.84 -4.93 24.57
C ALA A 434 -11.60 -6.33 25.18
N ARG A 435 -11.54 -7.36 24.33
CA ARG A 435 -11.25 -8.75 24.72
C ARG A 435 -9.76 -9.01 24.91
N GLY A 436 -8.92 -8.34 24.10
CA GLY A 436 -7.47 -8.46 24.08
C GLY A 436 -6.82 -7.16 23.67
N ALA A 437 -5.49 -7.13 23.57
CA ALA A 437 -4.73 -5.97 23.15
C ALA A 437 -5.01 -5.59 21.68
N SER A 438 -5.12 -6.57 20.79
CA SER A 438 -5.46 -6.35 19.38
C SER A 438 -6.86 -5.77 19.22
N ASP A 439 -7.83 -6.26 19.99
CA ASP A 439 -9.18 -5.70 20.01
C ASP A 439 -9.21 -4.27 20.59
N LEU A 440 -8.37 -4.00 21.61
CA LEU A 440 -8.16 -2.64 22.12
C LEU A 440 -7.59 -1.71 21.04
N TYR A 441 -6.64 -2.20 20.23
CA TYR A 441 -6.07 -1.45 19.11
C TYR A 441 -7.14 -1.11 18.07
N ARG A 442 -7.91 -2.10 17.61
CA ARG A 442 -9.04 -1.92 16.69
C ARG A 442 -10.06 -0.91 17.23
N LEU A 443 -10.54 -1.11 18.45
CA LEU A 443 -11.53 -0.22 19.09
C LEU A 443 -11.01 1.21 19.27
N SER A 444 -9.69 1.41 19.35
CA SER A 444 -9.10 2.74 19.40
C SER A 444 -9.23 3.52 18.09
N MET A 445 -9.39 2.82 16.97
CA MET A 445 -9.66 3.41 15.64
C MET A 445 -11.15 3.67 15.44
N GLU A 446 -12.02 2.77 15.90
CA GLU A 446 -13.47 2.84 15.78
C GLU A 446 -14.15 3.73 16.84
N ARG A 447 -13.40 4.51 17.61
CA ARG A 447 -13.88 5.25 18.79
C ARG A 447 -14.91 6.35 18.51
N GLU A 448 -15.01 6.83 17.26
CA GLU A 448 -15.97 7.88 16.89
C GLU A 448 -17.38 7.27 16.67
N PRO A 449 -18.38 7.58 17.49
CA PRO A 449 -19.69 6.92 17.43
C PRO A 449 -20.52 7.30 16.20
N LEU A 450 -20.25 8.47 15.59
CA LEU A 450 -20.99 8.92 14.42
C LEU A 450 -20.60 8.15 13.16
N ILE A 451 -19.49 7.41 13.14
CA ILE A 451 -19.02 6.67 11.96
C ILE A 451 -20.12 5.75 11.43
N LYS A 452 -20.79 5.00 12.33
CA LYS A 452 -21.86 4.07 11.97
C LYS A 452 -23.10 4.75 11.36
N ASP A 453 -23.22 6.06 11.57
CA ASP A 453 -24.38 6.84 11.11
C ASP A 453 -24.08 7.71 9.89
N ILE A 454 -22.81 7.79 9.45
CA ILE A 454 -22.41 8.53 8.24
C ILE A 454 -23.06 7.91 6.99
N THR A 455 -23.10 6.57 6.91
CA THR A 455 -23.70 5.86 5.79
C THR A 455 -25.14 5.48 6.06
N LEU A 456 -25.96 5.38 5.00
CA LEU A 456 -27.32 4.85 5.09
C LEU A 456 -27.34 3.32 5.17
N SER A 457 -26.35 2.63 4.61
CA SER A 457 -26.16 1.18 4.83
C SER A 457 -25.73 0.94 6.27
N LYS A 458 -26.43 -0.01 6.94
CA LYS A 458 -26.13 -0.42 8.31
C LYS A 458 -25.55 -1.84 8.37
N LYS A 459 -25.28 -2.43 7.23
CA LYS A 459 -24.72 -3.77 7.16
C LYS A 459 -23.22 -3.70 7.48
N GLU A 460 -22.85 -4.36 8.56
CA GLU A 460 -21.44 -4.58 8.89
C GLU A 460 -20.92 -5.79 8.10
N ILE A 461 -19.79 -5.63 7.43
CA ILE A 461 -19.09 -6.73 6.73
C ILE A 461 -17.78 -7.03 7.45
N PRO A 462 -17.36 -8.30 7.46
CA PRO A 462 -16.10 -8.69 8.11
C PRO A 462 -14.90 -8.13 7.34
N TYR A 463 -13.82 -7.84 8.05
CA TYR A 463 -12.54 -7.42 7.47
C TYR A 463 -11.40 -7.83 8.40
N LYS A 464 -10.15 -7.75 7.93
CA LYS A 464 -8.96 -8.31 8.60
C LYS A 464 -8.90 -8.03 10.10
N TYR A 465 -9.18 -6.80 10.54
CA TYR A 465 -9.11 -6.45 11.96
C TYR A 465 -10.26 -7.05 12.79
N THR A 466 -11.45 -7.24 12.21
CA THR A 466 -12.58 -7.86 12.92
C THR A 466 -12.46 -9.38 12.99
N GLU A 467 -11.73 -9.99 12.07
CA GLU A 467 -11.48 -11.43 11.99
C GLU A 467 -10.18 -11.86 12.67
N TYR A 468 -9.35 -10.89 13.11
CA TYR A 468 -8.07 -11.20 13.74
C TYR A 468 -8.25 -11.85 15.11
N ASP A 469 -7.56 -12.99 15.33
CA ASP A 469 -7.51 -13.64 16.64
C ASP A 469 -6.58 -12.86 17.59
N PRO A 470 -7.09 -12.26 18.68
CA PRO A 470 -6.27 -11.48 19.60
C PRO A 470 -5.19 -12.27 20.36
N GLY A 471 -5.28 -13.59 20.33
CA GLY A 471 -4.33 -14.51 20.97
C GLY A 471 -3.39 -15.22 19.99
N PHE A 472 -3.36 -14.81 18.73
CA PHE A 472 -2.60 -15.50 17.69
C PHE A 472 -1.09 -15.54 17.97
N LEU A 473 -0.50 -14.42 18.39
CA LEU A 473 0.88 -14.36 18.88
C LEU A 473 0.90 -14.08 20.39
N LYS A 474 1.97 -14.49 21.06
CA LYS A 474 2.14 -14.33 22.50
C LYS A 474 2.30 -12.87 22.92
N GLU A 475 3.12 -12.12 22.18
CA GLU A 475 3.49 -10.75 22.50
C GLU A 475 2.45 -9.74 21.96
N THR A 476 2.04 -8.79 22.80
CA THR A 476 1.07 -7.75 22.44
C THR A 476 1.51 -6.94 21.22
N ASN A 477 2.77 -6.47 21.22
CA ASN A 477 3.27 -5.63 20.15
C ASN A 477 3.30 -6.38 18.82
N HIS A 478 3.74 -7.64 18.81
CA HIS A 478 3.78 -8.46 17.62
C HIS A 478 2.38 -8.74 17.03
N ASN A 479 1.35 -8.90 17.87
CA ASN A 479 -0.03 -9.01 17.37
C ASN A 479 -0.47 -7.73 16.66
N ILE A 480 -0.15 -6.55 17.18
CA ILE A 480 -0.54 -5.26 16.58
C ILE A 480 0.26 -5.00 15.30
N MET A 481 1.58 -5.27 15.32
CA MET A 481 2.43 -5.20 14.14
C MET A 481 1.90 -6.10 13.01
N LEU A 482 1.50 -7.33 13.35
CA LEU A 482 0.92 -8.26 12.39
C LEU A 482 -0.43 -7.77 11.84
N MET A 483 -1.29 -7.19 12.66
CA MET A 483 -2.53 -6.56 12.19
C MET A 483 -2.24 -5.48 11.14
N ASP A 484 -1.27 -4.61 11.42
CA ASP A 484 -0.90 -3.55 10.47
C ASP A 484 -0.30 -4.11 9.18
N MET A 485 0.55 -5.14 9.26
CA MET A 485 1.09 -5.83 8.08
C MET A 485 0.02 -6.58 7.27
N LEU A 486 -1.10 -6.96 7.88
CA LEU A 486 -2.22 -7.63 7.19
C LEU A 486 -3.16 -6.66 6.48
N MET A 487 -3.25 -5.39 6.90
CA MET A 487 -4.24 -4.45 6.38
C MET A 487 -3.69 -3.02 6.17
N TYR A 488 -3.25 -2.34 7.23
CA TYR A 488 -2.84 -0.94 7.14
C TYR A 488 -1.65 -0.75 6.18
N HIS A 489 -0.65 -1.59 6.28
CA HIS A 489 0.54 -1.49 5.44
C HIS A 489 0.25 -1.75 3.94
N PRO A 490 -0.38 -2.88 3.53
CA PRO A 490 -0.65 -3.14 2.12
C PRO A 490 -1.78 -2.30 1.52
N ASP A 491 -2.76 -1.85 2.31
CA ASP A 491 -3.98 -1.21 1.78
C ASP A 491 -4.03 0.31 2.00
N ASP A 492 -3.16 0.87 2.84
CA ASP A 492 -2.96 2.31 3.00
C ASP A 492 -1.56 2.74 2.55
N ILE A 493 -0.51 2.35 3.29
CA ILE A 493 0.85 2.86 3.07
C ILE A 493 1.35 2.54 1.65
N LEU A 494 1.31 1.27 1.23
CA LEU A 494 1.81 0.86 -0.08
C LEU A 494 0.93 1.35 -1.22
N VAL A 495 -0.39 1.41 -1.04
CA VAL A 495 -1.31 2.00 -2.02
C VAL A 495 -0.97 3.48 -2.23
N LYS A 496 -0.80 4.25 -1.16
CA LYS A 496 -0.43 5.65 -1.22
C LYS A 496 0.88 5.84 -2.00
N VAL A 497 1.92 5.11 -1.61
CA VAL A 497 3.26 5.23 -2.22
C VAL A 497 3.22 4.86 -3.70
N ASP A 498 2.63 3.71 -4.06
CA ASP A 498 2.53 3.28 -5.46
C ASP A 498 1.69 4.26 -6.30
N ARG A 499 0.49 4.63 -5.83
CA ARG A 499 -0.43 5.45 -6.62
C ARG A 499 0.09 6.86 -6.86
N THR A 500 0.60 7.52 -5.82
CA THR A 500 1.11 8.90 -5.94
C THR A 500 2.38 8.97 -6.79
N ALA A 501 3.30 8.03 -6.63
CA ALA A 501 4.52 7.97 -7.42
C ALA A 501 4.21 7.62 -8.89
N MET A 502 3.36 6.63 -9.12
CA MET A 502 2.99 6.24 -10.48
C MET A 502 2.14 7.28 -11.20
N ALA A 503 1.42 8.15 -10.50
CA ALA A 503 0.73 9.28 -11.12
C ALA A 503 1.67 10.24 -11.86
N VAL A 504 2.96 10.20 -11.54
CA VAL A 504 4.03 10.98 -12.19
C VAL A 504 5.09 10.09 -12.85
N SER A 505 4.80 8.81 -13.06
CA SER A 505 5.71 7.84 -13.68
C SER A 505 7.05 7.68 -12.92
N LEU A 506 7.01 7.68 -11.59
CA LEU A 506 8.13 7.38 -10.72
C LEU A 506 7.93 5.98 -10.11
N GLU A 507 8.94 5.12 -10.23
CA GLU A 507 8.93 3.82 -9.54
C GLU A 507 9.43 3.97 -8.10
N THR A 508 8.71 3.41 -7.14
CA THR A 508 9.16 3.30 -5.75
C THR A 508 9.53 1.86 -5.40
N ARG A 509 10.63 1.71 -4.65
CA ARG A 509 11.14 0.43 -4.13
C ARG A 509 11.32 0.53 -2.63
N VAL A 510 11.04 -0.57 -1.91
CA VAL A 510 11.01 -0.57 -0.44
C VAL A 510 11.95 -1.64 0.12
N PRO A 511 13.23 -1.33 0.38
CA PRO A 511 14.22 -2.31 0.82
C PRO A 511 13.87 -3.03 2.13
N MET A 512 13.13 -2.40 3.02
CA MET A 512 12.66 -3.00 4.28
C MET A 512 11.71 -4.19 4.05
N LEU A 513 11.04 -4.25 2.89
CA LEU A 513 10.07 -5.29 2.54
C LEU A 513 10.67 -6.46 1.77
N ASP A 514 11.99 -6.49 1.57
CA ASP A 514 12.64 -7.69 1.03
C ASP A 514 12.29 -8.91 1.88
N LYS A 515 12.04 -10.05 1.21
CA LYS A 515 11.64 -11.29 1.87
C LYS A 515 12.55 -11.67 3.05
N ASP A 516 13.87 -11.59 2.88
CA ASP A 516 14.82 -12.02 3.91
C ASP A 516 14.81 -11.04 5.10
N VAL A 517 14.62 -9.74 4.85
CA VAL A 517 14.47 -8.72 5.90
C VAL A 517 13.21 -8.96 6.71
N VAL A 518 12.07 -9.17 6.03
CA VAL A 518 10.78 -9.45 6.67
C VAL A 518 10.83 -10.73 7.50
N GLU A 519 11.32 -11.82 6.91
CA GLU A 519 11.42 -13.11 7.61
C GLU A 519 12.35 -13.02 8.82
N PHE A 520 13.47 -12.30 8.72
CA PHE A 520 14.38 -12.06 9.85
C PHE A 520 13.72 -11.21 10.94
N ALA A 521 13.06 -10.10 10.59
CA ALA A 521 12.40 -9.21 11.56
C ALA A 521 11.44 -9.99 12.47
N TRP A 522 10.64 -10.91 11.91
CA TRP A 522 9.72 -11.73 12.69
C TRP A 522 10.39 -12.78 13.58
N THR A 523 11.70 -13.03 13.46
CA THR A 523 12.43 -13.88 14.42
C THR A 523 12.93 -13.11 15.63
N LEU A 524 12.84 -11.78 15.63
CA LEU A 524 13.42 -10.96 16.71
C LEU A 524 12.58 -11.06 17.99
N PRO A 525 13.22 -11.15 19.17
CA PRO A 525 12.57 -10.88 20.44
C PRO A 525 12.11 -9.42 20.51
N VAL A 526 10.96 -9.17 21.14
CA VAL A 526 10.37 -7.81 21.22
C VAL A 526 11.29 -6.78 21.88
N GLU A 527 12.17 -7.19 22.79
CA GLU A 527 13.18 -6.34 23.43
C GLU A 527 14.29 -5.88 22.47
N PHE A 528 14.48 -6.55 21.32
CA PHE A 528 15.41 -6.11 20.28
C PHE A 528 14.78 -5.02 19.40
N GLU A 529 13.48 -5.05 19.26
CA GLU A 529 12.71 -4.06 18.49
C GLU A 529 12.36 -2.84 19.33
N ARG A 530 12.01 -3.06 20.63
CA ARG A 530 11.54 -2.01 21.52
C ARG A 530 12.09 -2.17 22.94
N GLN A 531 12.66 -1.09 23.50
CA GLN A 531 13.13 -1.06 24.88
C GLN A 531 12.88 0.33 25.50
N ASN A 532 12.50 0.36 26.78
CA ASN A 532 12.26 1.60 27.55
C ASN A 532 11.28 2.60 26.87
N GLY A 533 10.30 2.08 26.14
CA GLY A 533 9.32 2.91 25.43
C GLY A 533 9.78 3.41 24.06
N VAL A 534 11.03 3.13 23.65
CA VAL A 534 11.59 3.52 22.35
C VAL A 534 11.50 2.35 21.38
N GLY A 535 10.78 2.54 20.27
CA GLY A 535 10.68 1.57 19.17
C GLY A 535 11.83 1.66 18.17
N LYS A 536 11.89 0.72 17.23
CA LYS A 536 12.95 0.60 16.20
C LYS A 536 14.34 0.50 16.78
N ARG A 537 14.50 -0.11 17.95
CA ARG A 537 15.77 -0.16 18.66
C ARG A 537 16.89 -0.70 17.77
N ILE A 538 16.70 -1.89 17.21
CA ILE A 538 17.69 -2.53 16.34
C ILE A 538 18.00 -1.70 15.08
N LEU A 539 16.97 -1.11 14.45
CA LEU A 539 17.14 -0.28 13.25
C LEU A 539 17.88 1.03 13.57
N ARG A 540 17.64 1.61 14.75
CA ARG A 540 18.38 2.79 15.24
C ARG A 540 19.87 2.47 15.39
N ASP A 541 20.21 1.29 15.97
CA ASP A 541 21.60 0.94 16.20
C ASP A 541 22.34 0.60 14.89
N VAL A 542 21.64 0.10 13.86
CA VAL A 542 22.17 0.06 12.48
C VAL A 542 22.46 1.50 11.98
N LEU A 543 21.48 2.42 12.08
CA LEU A 543 21.63 3.79 11.61
C LEU A 543 22.76 4.54 12.33
N TYR A 544 22.91 4.37 13.63
CA TYR A 544 23.93 5.07 14.45
C TYR A 544 25.38 4.68 14.12
N ARG A 545 25.59 3.66 13.29
CA ARG A 545 26.91 3.35 12.70
C ARG A 545 27.32 4.36 11.61
N TYR A 546 26.35 5.10 11.06
CA TYR A 546 26.50 6.01 9.91
C TYR A 546 26.17 7.46 10.25
N VAL A 547 25.21 7.69 11.13
CA VAL A 547 24.71 9.01 11.50
C VAL A 547 24.80 9.17 13.01
N PRO A 548 25.40 10.27 13.53
CA PRO A 548 25.47 10.52 14.96
C PRO A 548 24.09 10.50 15.62
N LYS A 549 24.00 9.85 16.78
CA LYS A 549 22.74 9.69 17.53
C LYS A 549 22.07 11.02 17.83
N GLU A 550 22.84 12.04 18.13
CA GLU A 550 22.37 13.40 18.45
C GLU A 550 21.60 14.05 17.30
N MET A 551 21.92 13.68 16.06
CA MET A 551 21.19 14.17 14.88
C MET A 551 19.81 13.52 14.74
N MET A 552 19.59 12.38 15.37
CA MET A 552 18.36 11.57 15.25
C MET A 552 17.46 11.66 16.47
N GLU A 553 17.99 12.05 17.65
CA GLU A 553 17.22 12.16 18.90
C GLU A 553 16.45 13.49 18.97
N ARG A 554 15.29 13.49 18.36
CA ARG A 554 14.37 14.65 18.36
C ARG A 554 12.91 14.17 18.30
N PRO A 555 11.94 15.01 18.70
CA PRO A 555 10.53 14.66 18.58
C PRO A 555 10.16 14.39 17.12
N LYS A 556 9.59 13.21 16.85
CA LYS A 556 9.04 12.86 15.53
C LYS A 556 7.87 13.82 15.23
N LYS A 557 7.94 14.51 14.10
CA LYS A 557 6.82 15.24 13.52
C LYS A 557 6.21 14.34 12.44
N GLY A 558 4.88 14.32 12.32
CA GLY A 558 4.23 13.50 11.28
C GLY A 558 4.29 14.20 9.93
N PHE A 559 4.33 13.42 8.86
CA PHE A 559 4.21 13.88 7.46
C PHE A 559 2.75 14.27 7.15
N SER A 560 2.22 15.24 7.93
CA SER A 560 0.81 15.66 7.87
C SER A 560 0.69 17.10 7.44
N ILE A 561 -0.38 17.40 6.70
CA ILE A 561 -0.75 18.75 6.27
C ILE A 561 -1.83 19.32 7.19
N PRO A 562 -1.90 20.65 7.38
CA PRO A 562 -2.87 21.29 8.28
C PRO A 562 -4.27 21.41 7.64
N ILE A 563 -4.87 20.29 7.19
CA ILE A 563 -6.18 20.24 6.51
C ILE A 563 -7.25 20.95 7.33
N GLN A 564 -7.28 20.73 8.65
CA GLN A 564 -8.22 21.36 9.56
C GLN A 564 -8.20 22.90 9.45
N LYS A 565 -7.00 23.49 9.32
CA LYS A 565 -6.84 24.94 9.14
C LYS A 565 -7.37 25.36 7.77
N TRP A 566 -6.94 24.66 6.72
CA TRP A 566 -7.27 25.00 5.34
C TRP A 566 -8.76 24.89 5.01
N LEU A 567 -9.47 23.91 5.56
CA LEU A 567 -10.92 23.79 5.40
C LEU A 567 -11.75 24.93 6.02
N LYS A 568 -11.15 25.77 6.88
CA LYS A 568 -11.78 26.98 7.39
C LYS A 568 -11.58 28.20 6.50
N GLU A 569 -10.66 28.14 5.55
CA GLU A 569 -10.38 29.21 4.60
C GLU A 569 -11.40 29.21 3.48
N LYS A 570 -11.71 30.39 2.95
CA LYS A 570 -12.88 30.62 2.08
C LYS A 570 -12.96 29.62 0.91
N GLU A 571 -11.87 29.41 0.19
CA GLU A 571 -11.89 28.63 -1.05
C GLU A 571 -12.12 27.14 -0.81
N LEU A 572 -11.41 26.53 0.15
CA LEU A 572 -11.63 25.12 0.50
C LEU A 572 -12.93 24.91 1.28
N ARG A 573 -13.39 25.92 1.99
CA ARG A 573 -14.69 25.88 2.64
C ARG A 573 -15.82 25.85 1.59
N GLU A 574 -15.78 26.71 0.59
CA GLU A 574 -16.77 26.73 -0.50
C GLU A 574 -16.75 25.40 -1.28
N TRP A 575 -15.56 24.86 -1.58
CA TRP A 575 -15.42 23.53 -2.19
C TRP A 575 -16.07 22.44 -1.33
N ALA A 576 -15.79 22.40 -0.04
CA ALA A 576 -16.34 21.41 0.88
C ALA A 576 -17.89 21.53 0.98
N GLU A 577 -18.41 22.74 1.16
CA GLU A 577 -19.86 22.97 1.28
C GLU A 577 -20.62 22.62 0.00
N ASN A 578 -20.01 22.78 -1.17
CA ASN A 578 -20.60 22.36 -2.45
C ASN A 578 -20.65 20.83 -2.55
N LEU A 579 -19.62 20.12 -2.11
CA LEU A 579 -19.59 18.65 -2.16
C LEU A 579 -20.60 17.98 -1.22
N ILE A 580 -20.88 18.60 -0.08
CA ILE A 580 -21.82 18.06 0.90
C ILE A 580 -23.20 18.72 0.84
N ASP A 581 -23.55 19.33 -0.31
CA ASP A 581 -24.90 19.89 -0.50
C ASP A 581 -25.97 18.87 -0.17
N ARG A 582 -26.95 19.27 0.68
CA ARG A 582 -27.98 18.35 1.18
C ARG A 582 -28.80 17.70 0.08
N LYS A 583 -29.13 18.46 -0.96
CA LYS A 583 -29.93 17.94 -2.10
C LYS A 583 -29.16 16.86 -2.83
N THR A 584 -27.87 17.09 -3.07
CA THR A 584 -26.96 16.14 -3.70
C THR A 584 -26.84 14.86 -2.88
N LEU A 585 -26.59 14.97 -1.58
CA LEU A 585 -26.50 13.81 -0.68
C LEU A 585 -27.81 12.99 -0.66
N CYS A 586 -28.97 13.67 -0.62
CA CYS A 586 -30.28 13.01 -0.67
C CYS A 586 -30.48 12.25 -1.99
N GLN A 587 -30.08 12.83 -3.13
CA GLN A 587 -30.24 12.20 -4.45
C GLN A 587 -29.33 10.98 -4.61
N GLN A 588 -28.11 11.03 -4.10
CA GLN A 588 -27.18 9.91 -4.13
C GLN A 588 -27.66 8.71 -3.28
N GLY A 589 -28.34 8.96 -2.15
CA GLY A 589 -28.87 7.92 -1.27
C GLY A 589 -27.81 6.98 -0.71
N ILE A 590 -26.64 7.52 -0.36
CA ILE A 590 -25.49 6.77 0.18
C ILE A 590 -25.14 7.26 1.58
N LEU A 591 -24.91 8.56 1.74
CA LEU A 591 -24.59 9.19 3.02
C LEU A 591 -25.83 9.75 3.69
N ASN A 592 -25.78 9.85 5.03
CA ASN A 592 -26.81 10.49 5.82
C ASN A 592 -26.59 12.01 5.87
N PRO A 593 -27.46 12.82 5.18
CA PRO A 593 -27.25 14.26 5.09
C PRO A 593 -27.23 14.97 6.43
N ASP A 594 -28.06 14.52 7.39
CA ASP A 594 -28.17 15.17 8.71
C ASP A 594 -26.90 14.95 9.54
N VAL A 595 -26.32 13.75 9.49
CA VAL A 595 -25.08 13.42 10.19
C VAL A 595 -23.90 14.17 9.56
N VAL A 596 -23.78 14.18 8.24
CA VAL A 596 -22.72 14.90 7.52
C VAL A 596 -22.76 16.40 7.84
N TRP A 597 -23.92 17.03 7.73
CA TRP A 597 -24.08 18.44 8.02
C TRP A 597 -23.87 18.78 9.50
N LYS A 598 -24.29 17.92 10.40
CA LYS A 598 -24.00 18.10 11.82
C LYS A 598 -22.50 18.08 12.10
N MET A 599 -21.75 17.14 11.52
CA MET A 599 -20.30 17.07 11.66
C MET A 599 -19.63 18.33 11.13
N TRP A 600 -20.04 18.80 9.96
CA TRP A 600 -19.53 20.03 9.34
C TRP A 600 -19.81 21.27 10.18
N THR A 601 -21.04 21.45 10.64
CA THR A 601 -21.45 22.58 11.47
C THR A 601 -20.71 22.58 12.82
N ASP A 602 -20.61 21.42 13.49
CA ASP A 602 -19.85 21.27 14.74
C ASP A 602 -18.36 21.66 14.54
N PHE A 603 -17.77 21.30 13.38
CA PHE A 603 -16.40 21.70 13.04
C PHE A 603 -16.27 23.21 12.82
N ILE A 604 -17.15 23.84 12.03
CA ILE A 604 -17.04 25.26 11.68
C ILE A 604 -17.38 26.16 12.88
N GLU A 605 -18.44 25.85 13.65
CA GLU A 605 -18.97 26.70 14.71
C GLU A 605 -18.35 26.44 16.09
N LYS A 606 -17.95 25.16 16.35
CA LYS A 606 -17.49 24.73 17.69
C LYS A 606 -16.03 24.28 17.69
N ASP A 607 -15.35 24.28 16.53
CA ASP A 607 -13.99 23.76 16.37
C ASP A 607 -13.83 22.26 16.69
N GLU A 608 -14.92 21.49 16.55
CA GLU A 608 -14.91 20.04 16.79
C GLU A 608 -14.44 19.30 15.52
N TRP A 609 -13.12 19.17 15.37
CA TRP A 609 -12.53 18.44 14.25
C TRP A 609 -12.71 16.93 14.39
N ARG A 610 -13.16 16.29 13.31
CA ARG A 610 -13.19 14.84 13.10
C ARG A 610 -12.60 14.52 11.75
N ILE A 611 -11.67 13.56 11.68
CA ILE A 611 -11.02 13.18 10.41
C ILE A 611 -12.04 12.65 9.38
N GLN A 612 -13.16 12.13 9.82
CA GLN A 612 -14.25 11.66 8.95
C GLN A 612 -14.84 12.77 8.07
N ILE A 613 -14.70 14.03 8.46
CA ILE A 613 -15.07 15.17 7.60
C ILE A 613 -14.23 15.12 6.31
N TRP A 614 -12.92 14.93 6.45
CA TRP A 614 -12.03 14.76 5.31
C TRP A 614 -12.38 13.52 4.48
N TYR A 615 -12.69 12.39 5.12
CA TYR A 615 -13.07 11.16 4.41
C TYR A 615 -14.37 11.36 3.61
N VAL A 616 -15.35 12.07 4.15
CA VAL A 616 -16.59 12.43 3.43
C VAL A 616 -16.28 13.31 2.22
N LEU A 617 -15.43 14.33 2.37
CA LEU A 617 -15.09 15.23 1.27
C LEU A 617 -14.37 14.50 0.13
N ILE A 618 -13.39 13.64 0.45
CA ILE A 618 -12.68 12.83 -0.56
C ILE A 618 -13.62 11.82 -1.23
N PHE A 619 -14.53 11.20 -0.49
CA PHE A 619 -15.55 10.33 -1.07
C PHE A 619 -16.45 11.10 -2.04
N GLN A 620 -16.90 12.30 -1.67
CA GLN A 620 -17.76 13.12 -2.51
C GLN A 620 -17.02 13.69 -3.74
N GLU A 621 -15.75 14.03 -3.61
CA GLU A 621 -14.90 14.42 -4.74
C GLU A 621 -14.75 13.26 -5.74
N TRP A 622 -14.54 12.03 -5.23
CA TRP A 622 -14.51 10.85 -6.08
C TRP A 622 -15.88 10.60 -6.74
N MET A 623 -17.00 10.73 -6.01
CA MET A 623 -18.35 10.61 -6.56
C MET A 623 -18.58 11.61 -7.70
N SER A 624 -18.14 12.86 -7.55
CA SER A 624 -18.24 13.90 -8.59
C SER A 624 -17.43 13.59 -9.84
N TYR A 625 -16.35 12.80 -9.67
CA TYR A 625 -15.48 12.41 -10.77
C TYR A 625 -16.04 11.24 -11.58
N VAL A 626 -16.79 10.31 -10.95
CA VAL A 626 -17.26 9.08 -11.60
C VAL A 626 -18.71 9.16 -12.09
N LEU A 627 -19.52 10.11 -11.56
CA LEU A 627 -20.90 10.39 -12.01
C LEU A 627 -20.94 11.48 -13.06
#